data_ba2fc5157fdce816f9770b9e7f2eed08
#
_entry.id   ba2fc5157fdce816f9770b9e7f2eed08
#
_cell.length_a   1.000
_cell.length_b   1.000
_cell.length_c   1.000
_cell.angle_alpha   90.00
_cell.angle_beta   90.00
_cell.angle_gamma   90.00
#
_symmetry.space_group_name_H-M   'P 1'
#
loop_
_entity.id
_entity.type
_entity.pdbx_description
1 polymer ?
#
loop_
_entity_poly.entity_id
_entity_poly.type
_entity_poly.pdbx_seq_one_letter_code
_entity_poly.pdbx_strand_id
1 'polypeptide(L)'
;MYAMKSRRFFVNALNHCYQRSVNGFLLFYTVTDYLVYFTIVCIAAIRYNVRIIKLCPMPDHIHLSCFCSSVKKLSAFIRYTNSLYAREFNKVCGRKGELFYKEYGSAPKRTDKDIRSNLIYVDNNPPERFLCARAEDYRWNFLAYAISKYPFSKKILRRSASSHLRHAMDEVRAAKERGRFLPHAFISRLFSKLDVSERKSLTDFIISTFNVIDYNYSISMFGGYEAMLIAEHATKGKEFELKESFNGKRDDVYAKMSNLLLSAGKVCDIHQVVKLTRAEKEQLFMFLLGKTEATTNQIDCFLHIPPRNRSKLKD
;
A
#
# COMPACT_ATOMS: atom_id res chain seq x y z
N MET A 1 -17.41 17.57 -8.38
CA MET A 1 -16.14 17.47 -9.14
C MET A 1 -15.09 18.27 -8.36
N TYR A 2 -14.21 17.61 -7.60
CA TYR A 2 -13.15 18.31 -6.87
C TYR A 2 -12.06 18.71 -7.87
N ALA A 3 -11.87 20.01 -8.06
CA ALA A 3 -10.76 20.52 -8.85
C ALA A 3 -9.44 20.07 -8.18
N MET A 4 -8.68 19.20 -8.84
CA MET A 4 -7.34 18.85 -8.38
C MET A 4 -6.48 20.09 -8.42
N LYS A 5 -5.95 20.49 -7.23
CA LYS A 5 -4.94 21.56 -7.15
C LYS A 5 -3.79 21.22 -8.08
N SER A 6 -3.33 22.20 -8.86
CA SER A 6 -2.18 22.09 -9.77
C SER A 6 -1.01 21.40 -9.07
N ARG A 7 -0.40 20.40 -9.74
CA ARG A 7 0.82 19.75 -9.25
C ARG A 7 1.88 20.79 -8.96
N ARG A 8 2.35 20.82 -7.72
CA ARG A 8 3.50 21.62 -7.34
C ARG A 8 4.70 20.69 -7.18
N PHE A 9 5.81 21.05 -7.79
CA PHE A 9 7.07 20.33 -7.72
C PHE A 9 8.20 21.34 -7.51
N PHE A 10 9.12 21.02 -6.60
CA PHE A 10 10.36 21.74 -6.46
C PHE A 10 11.53 20.77 -6.44
N VAL A 11 12.57 21.06 -7.21
CA VAL A 11 13.85 20.38 -7.14
C VAL A 11 14.43 20.61 -5.74
N ASN A 12 15.05 19.60 -5.18
CA ASN A 12 15.63 19.64 -3.82
C ASN A 12 14.64 19.80 -2.66
N ALA A 13 13.31 19.74 -2.93
CA ALA A 13 12.30 19.62 -1.87
C ALA A 13 11.85 18.17 -1.72
N LEU A 14 11.43 17.79 -0.52
CA LEU A 14 10.71 16.54 -0.31
C LEU A 14 9.33 16.68 -0.94
N ASN A 15 9.08 15.93 -2.01
CA ASN A 15 7.79 15.93 -2.69
C ASN A 15 6.90 14.82 -2.12
N HIS A 16 5.83 15.22 -1.43
CA HIS A 16 4.78 14.29 -1.01
C HIS A 16 3.83 14.08 -2.17
N CYS A 17 3.78 12.85 -2.66
CA CYS A 17 2.90 12.42 -3.74
C CYS A 17 1.80 11.51 -3.18
N TYR A 18 0.58 11.66 -3.66
CA TYR A 18 -0.51 10.75 -3.34
C TYR A 18 -1.22 10.29 -4.61
N GLN A 19 -1.56 9.01 -4.63
CA GLN A 19 -2.23 8.37 -5.76
C GLN A 19 -3.47 7.62 -5.28
N ARG A 20 -4.62 7.95 -5.84
CA ARG A 20 -5.89 7.29 -5.53
C ARG A 20 -6.28 6.28 -6.60
N SER A 21 -7.01 5.26 -6.17
CA SER A 21 -7.71 4.37 -7.08
C SER A 21 -8.91 5.07 -7.74
N VAL A 22 -9.31 4.59 -8.91
CA VAL A 22 -10.56 5.01 -9.55
C VAL A 22 -11.74 4.63 -8.64
N ASN A 23 -12.65 5.57 -8.41
CA ASN A 23 -13.83 5.41 -7.56
C ASN A 23 -13.56 5.02 -6.10
N GLY A 24 -12.33 5.14 -5.62
CA GLY A 24 -11.95 4.68 -4.28
C GLY A 24 -11.90 3.17 -4.13
N PHE A 25 -11.82 2.43 -5.22
CA PHE A 25 -11.75 0.98 -5.21
C PHE A 25 -10.53 0.46 -4.46
N LEU A 26 -10.67 -0.69 -3.81
CA LEU A 26 -9.56 -1.33 -3.14
C LEU A 26 -8.45 -1.67 -4.14
N LEU A 27 -7.21 -1.36 -3.75
CA LEU A 27 -6.00 -1.68 -4.49
C LEU A 27 -5.32 -2.94 -3.95
N PHE A 28 -5.47 -3.21 -2.65
CA PHE A 28 -4.72 -4.25 -1.96
C PHE A 28 -5.67 -5.11 -1.12
N TYR A 29 -5.84 -6.36 -1.50
CA TYR A 29 -6.64 -7.36 -0.79
C TYR A 29 -5.78 -8.31 0.04
N THR A 30 -4.56 -8.58 -0.42
CA THR A 30 -3.68 -9.61 0.13
C THR A 30 -2.26 -9.10 0.35
N VAL A 31 -1.50 -9.81 1.18
CA VAL A 31 -0.05 -9.59 1.34
C VAL A 31 0.68 -9.61 -0.01
N THR A 32 0.23 -10.47 -0.92
CA THR A 32 0.83 -10.57 -2.26
C THR A 32 0.67 -9.28 -3.06
N ASP A 33 -0.49 -8.62 -3.00
CA ASP A 33 -0.73 -7.34 -3.68
C ASP A 33 0.27 -6.27 -3.23
N TYR A 34 0.43 -6.14 -1.92
CA TYR A 34 1.39 -5.19 -1.34
C TYR A 34 2.83 -5.49 -1.75
N LEU A 35 3.23 -6.77 -1.75
CA LEU A 35 4.59 -7.17 -2.16
C LEU A 35 4.85 -6.91 -3.64
N VAL A 36 3.88 -7.18 -4.51
CA VAL A 36 3.97 -6.85 -5.95
C VAL A 36 4.19 -5.35 -6.11
N TYR A 37 3.33 -4.53 -5.49
CA TYR A 37 3.44 -3.07 -5.57
C TYR A 37 4.78 -2.58 -5.03
N PHE A 38 5.18 -3.03 -3.84
CA PHE A 38 6.44 -2.65 -3.21
C PHE A 38 7.66 -2.97 -4.08
N THR A 39 7.73 -4.18 -4.63
CA THR A 39 8.87 -4.57 -5.47
C THR A 39 8.91 -3.80 -6.79
N ILE A 40 7.75 -3.46 -7.38
CA ILE A 40 7.66 -2.56 -8.54
C ILE A 40 8.22 -1.18 -8.19
N VAL A 41 7.79 -0.60 -7.07
CA VAL A 41 8.24 0.73 -6.61
C VAL A 41 9.75 0.74 -6.40
N CYS A 42 10.32 -0.27 -5.74
CA CYS A 42 11.75 -0.35 -5.47
C CYS A 42 12.59 -0.45 -6.75
N ILE A 43 12.18 -1.27 -7.71
CA ILE A 43 12.88 -1.38 -9.00
C ILE A 43 12.75 -0.08 -9.81
N ALA A 44 11.56 0.53 -9.80
CA ALA A 44 11.33 1.80 -10.47
C ALA A 44 12.14 2.94 -9.85
N ALA A 45 12.28 2.99 -8.52
CA ALA A 45 13.07 4.00 -7.83
C ALA A 45 14.53 3.99 -8.28
N ILE A 46 15.12 2.81 -8.40
CA ILE A 46 16.48 2.63 -8.94
C ILE A 46 16.53 3.11 -10.40
N ARG A 47 15.59 2.67 -11.24
CA ARG A 47 15.54 2.97 -12.67
C ARG A 47 15.43 4.47 -12.97
N TYR A 48 14.62 5.19 -12.20
CA TYR A 48 14.35 6.62 -12.42
C TYR A 48 15.17 7.53 -11.51
N ASN A 49 16.05 6.96 -10.69
CA ASN A 49 16.84 7.68 -9.68
C ASN A 49 15.97 8.56 -8.80
N VAL A 50 14.95 7.93 -8.17
CA VAL A 50 14.07 8.53 -7.17
C VAL A 50 14.49 8.06 -5.79
N ARG A 51 14.84 8.99 -4.91
CA ARG A 51 15.20 8.71 -3.52
C ARG A 51 13.92 8.69 -2.67
N ILE A 52 13.48 7.50 -2.29
CA ILE A 52 12.28 7.30 -1.48
C ILE A 52 12.61 7.54 -0.01
N ILE A 53 11.84 8.40 0.65
CA ILE A 53 11.96 8.71 2.08
C ILE A 53 10.85 8.02 2.87
N LYS A 54 9.60 8.05 2.38
CA LYS A 54 8.46 7.33 2.94
C LYS A 54 7.63 6.73 1.82
N LEU A 55 7.08 5.56 2.10
CA LEU A 55 6.11 4.88 1.27
C LEU A 55 5.06 4.26 2.19
N CYS A 56 3.79 4.55 1.96
CA CYS A 56 2.68 3.98 2.71
C CYS A 56 1.52 3.64 1.75
N PRO A 57 1.48 2.40 1.21
CA PRO A 57 0.30 1.87 0.54
C PRO A 57 -0.81 1.64 1.56
N MET A 58 -1.91 2.36 1.37
CA MET A 58 -3.18 2.19 2.07
C MET A 58 -4.13 1.32 1.23
N PRO A 59 -5.19 0.75 1.77
CA PRO A 59 -6.06 -0.16 1.02
C PRO A 59 -6.57 0.38 -0.33
N ASP A 60 -6.86 1.68 -0.44
CA ASP A 60 -7.48 2.34 -1.62
C ASP A 60 -6.64 3.47 -2.22
N HIS A 61 -5.49 3.81 -1.61
CA HIS A 61 -4.61 4.88 -2.08
C HIS A 61 -3.17 4.69 -1.61
N ILE A 62 -2.27 5.56 -2.05
CA ILE A 62 -0.84 5.44 -1.76
C ILE A 62 -0.27 6.81 -1.42
N HIS A 63 0.51 6.88 -0.35
CA HIS A 63 1.37 8.00 0.01
C HIS A 63 2.82 7.67 -0.31
N LEU A 64 3.52 8.63 -0.91
CA LEU A 64 4.94 8.55 -1.24
C LEU A 64 5.59 9.89 -0.96
N SER A 65 6.64 9.93 -0.14
CA SER A 65 7.49 11.12 0.03
C SER A 65 8.87 10.83 -0.52
N CYS A 66 9.31 11.63 -1.48
CA CYS A 66 10.56 11.37 -2.20
C CYS A 66 11.26 12.64 -2.69
N PHE A 67 12.58 12.52 -2.92
CA PHE A 67 13.35 13.49 -3.69
C PHE A 67 13.51 12.99 -5.13
N CYS A 68 13.40 13.92 -6.06
CA CYS A 68 13.59 13.64 -7.48
C CYS A 68 14.18 14.87 -8.19
N SER A 69 15.03 14.67 -9.19
CA SER A 69 15.73 15.75 -9.88
C SER A 69 14.87 16.53 -10.89
N SER A 70 13.66 16.03 -11.24
CA SER A 70 12.74 16.75 -12.11
C SER A 70 11.32 16.20 -12.03
N VAL A 71 10.33 17.07 -12.30
CA VAL A 71 8.92 16.66 -12.41
C VAL A 71 8.69 15.61 -13.51
N LYS A 72 9.47 15.69 -14.60
CA LYS A 72 9.40 14.74 -15.73
C LYS A 72 9.78 13.32 -15.28
N LYS A 73 10.88 13.19 -14.52
CA LYS A 73 11.32 11.91 -13.94
C LYS A 73 10.33 11.38 -12.91
N LEU A 74 9.83 12.24 -12.00
CA LEU A 74 8.85 11.86 -11.00
C LEU A 74 7.56 11.34 -11.67
N SER A 75 7.06 12.06 -12.69
CA SER A 75 5.87 11.64 -13.44
C SER A 75 6.09 10.32 -14.20
N ALA A 76 7.28 10.12 -14.76
CA ALA A 76 7.63 8.86 -15.43
C ALA A 76 7.71 7.69 -14.43
N PHE A 77 8.29 7.91 -13.25
CA PHE A 77 8.34 6.94 -12.17
C PHE A 77 6.92 6.53 -11.71
N ILE A 78 6.06 7.49 -11.39
CA ILE A 78 4.70 7.20 -10.91
C ILE A 78 3.87 6.51 -12.01
N ARG A 79 3.96 6.98 -13.25
CA ARG A 79 3.28 6.33 -14.37
C ARG A 79 3.74 4.89 -14.58
N TYR A 80 5.04 4.64 -14.49
CA TYR A 80 5.60 3.30 -14.64
C TYR A 80 5.12 2.36 -13.53
N THR A 81 5.19 2.78 -12.26
CA THR A 81 4.75 1.98 -11.11
C THR A 81 3.26 1.66 -11.20
N ASN A 82 2.43 2.67 -11.45
CA ASN A 82 0.98 2.51 -11.53
C ASN A 82 0.54 1.63 -12.70
N SER A 83 1.18 1.80 -13.88
CA SER A 83 0.86 0.99 -15.06
C SER A 83 1.24 -0.48 -14.88
N LEU A 84 2.40 -0.76 -14.27
CA LEU A 84 2.81 -2.14 -13.99
C LEU A 84 1.89 -2.79 -12.97
N TYR A 85 1.61 -2.10 -11.85
CA TYR A 85 0.73 -2.64 -10.84
C TYR A 85 -0.69 -2.84 -11.35
N ALA A 86 -1.26 -1.88 -12.08
CA ALA A 86 -2.58 -2.02 -12.69
C ALA A 86 -2.66 -3.24 -13.62
N ARG A 87 -1.59 -3.52 -14.37
CA ARG A 87 -1.53 -4.71 -15.24
C ARG A 87 -1.52 -6.00 -14.43
N GLU A 88 -0.71 -6.09 -13.37
CA GLU A 88 -0.65 -7.26 -12.48
C GLU A 88 -2.00 -7.47 -11.76
N PHE A 89 -2.58 -6.40 -11.19
CA PHE A 89 -3.88 -6.43 -10.54
C PHE A 89 -5.00 -6.85 -11.50
N ASN A 90 -5.07 -6.24 -12.68
CA ASN A 90 -6.08 -6.57 -13.68
C ASN A 90 -5.99 -8.03 -14.14
N LYS A 91 -4.75 -8.56 -14.24
CA LYS A 91 -4.51 -9.97 -14.61
C LYS A 91 -5.04 -10.92 -13.53
N VAL A 92 -4.74 -10.68 -12.26
CA VAL A 92 -5.16 -11.58 -11.17
C VAL A 92 -6.66 -11.47 -10.91
N CYS A 93 -7.22 -10.27 -10.99
CA CYS A 93 -8.66 -10.04 -10.81
C CYS A 93 -9.51 -10.37 -12.04
N GLY A 94 -8.90 -10.72 -13.19
CA GLY A 94 -9.63 -10.96 -14.44
C GLY A 94 -10.42 -9.74 -14.94
N ARG A 95 -9.94 -8.51 -14.65
CA ARG A 95 -10.60 -7.26 -15.04
C ARG A 95 -9.83 -6.49 -16.12
N LYS A 96 -10.49 -5.50 -16.71
CA LYS A 96 -9.92 -4.56 -17.69
C LYS A 96 -10.17 -3.12 -17.22
N GLY A 97 -9.41 -2.18 -17.76
CA GLY A 97 -9.60 -0.74 -17.54
C GLY A 97 -8.65 -0.16 -16.47
N GLU A 98 -8.84 1.12 -16.22
CA GLU A 98 -8.00 1.91 -15.32
C GLU A 98 -8.19 1.47 -13.86
N LEU A 99 -7.09 1.40 -13.11
CA LEU A 99 -7.09 1.11 -11.68
C LEU A 99 -6.83 2.37 -10.85
N PHE A 100 -5.99 3.26 -11.36
CA PHE A 100 -5.64 4.53 -10.74
C PHE A 100 -6.24 5.71 -11.49
N TYR A 101 -6.54 6.78 -10.77
CA TYR A 101 -6.78 8.05 -11.43
C TYR A 101 -5.57 8.45 -12.27
N LYS A 102 -5.85 9.08 -13.42
CA LYS A 102 -4.83 9.48 -14.40
C LYS A 102 -3.77 10.40 -13.81
N GLU A 103 -4.16 11.21 -12.83
CA GLU A 103 -3.33 12.21 -12.21
C GLU A 103 -3.04 11.84 -10.75
N TYR A 104 -1.77 11.99 -10.35
CA TYR A 104 -1.37 11.96 -8.94
C TYR A 104 -1.34 13.39 -8.39
N GLY A 105 -1.58 13.55 -7.09
CA GLY A 105 -1.36 14.81 -6.39
C GLY A 105 0.09 14.93 -5.94
N SER A 106 0.60 16.16 -5.82
CA SER A 106 1.95 16.43 -5.33
C SER A 106 1.99 17.73 -4.53
N ALA A 107 2.63 17.68 -3.34
CA ALA A 107 2.83 18.82 -2.45
C ALA A 107 4.28 18.85 -1.96
N PRO A 108 5.11 19.81 -2.41
CA PRO A 108 6.51 19.92 -1.96
C PRO A 108 6.57 20.42 -0.52
N LYS A 109 7.50 19.87 0.27
CA LYS A 109 7.83 20.23 1.63
C LYS A 109 9.22 20.89 1.63
N ARG A 110 9.30 22.14 2.06
CA ARG A 110 10.48 22.97 1.83
C ARG A 110 11.24 23.33 3.11
N THR A 111 10.57 23.34 4.24
CA THR A 111 11.16 23.60 5.54
C THR A 111 11.25 22.32 6.36
N ASP A 112 12.17 22.27 7.31
CA ASP A 112 12.30 21.12 8.22
C ASP A 112 11.01 20.85 8.98
N LYS A 113 10.27 21.90 9.34
CA LYS A 113 8.96 21.78 9.98
C LYS A 113 7.97 21.06 9.07
N ASP A 114 7.86 21.49 7.79
CA ASP A 114 6.96 20.85 6.83
C ASP A 114 7.36 19.40 6.56
N ILE A 115 8.67 19.14 6.50
CA ILE A 115 9.21 17.78 6.30
C ILE A 115 8.83 16.89 7.47
N ARG A 116 9.14 17.30 8.72
CA ARG A 116 8.75 16.50 9.91
C ARG A 116 7.25 16.28 10.00
N SER A 117 6.44 17.31 9.77
CA SER A 117 4.98 17.19 9.75
C SER A 117 4.50 16.20 8.70
N ASN A 118 5.11 16.19 7.50
CA ASN A 118 4.76 15.25 6.45
C ASN A 118 5.17 13.81 6.78
N LEU A 119 6.36 13.59 7.37
CA LEU A 119 6.82 12.27 7.78
C LEU A 119 5.86 11.65 8.81
N ILE A 120 5.50 12.41 9.85
CA ILE A 120 4.52 12.02 10.87
C ILE A 120 3.15 11.73 10.22
N TYR A 121 2.67 12.62 9.35
CA TYR A 121 1.40 12.43 8.65
C TYR A 121 1.35 11.11 7.87
N VAL A 122 2.40 10.80 7.09
CA VAL A 122 2.43 9.57 6.30
C VAL A 122 2.42 8.32 7.18
N ASP A 123 3.16 8.33 8.28
CA ASP A 123 3.25 7.20 9.19
C ASP A 123 1.98 7.02 10.05
N ASN A 124 1.27 8.10 10.38
CA ASN A 124 0.04 8.06 11.17
C ASN A 124 -1.23 7.75 10.35
N ASN A 125 -1.17 7.76 9.01
CA ASN A 125 -2.32 7.35 8.20
C ASN A 125 -2.92 5.98 8.59
N PRO A 126 -2.13 4.89 8.75
CA PRO A 126 -2.67 3.60 9.15
C PRO A 126 -3.34 3.59 10.54
N PRO A 127 -2.75 4.12 11.62
CA PRO A 127 -3.43 4.23 12.91
C PRO A 127 -4.72 5.05 12.87
N GLU A 128 -4.73 6.16 12.13
CA GLU A 128 -5.91 7.01 11.96
C GLU A 128 -7.05 6.32 11.19
N ARG A 129 -6.71 5.32 10.37
CA ARG A 129 -7.66 4.46 9.65
C ARG A 129 -7.93 3.13 10.35
N PHE A 130 -7.51 2.97 11.61
CA PHE A 130 -7.71 1.77 12.43
C PHE A 130 -7.10 0.48 11.85
N LEU A 131 -6.09 0.58 11.00
CA LEU A 131 -5.37 -0.58 10.46
C LEU A 131 -4.38 -1.18 11.46
N CYS A 132 -3.94 -0.40 12.43
CA CYS A 132 -3.04 -0.78 13.51
C CYS A 132 -3.20 0.16 14.71
N ALA A 133 -2.59 -0.18 15.86
CA ALA A 133 -2.60 0.68 17.04
C ALA A 133 -1.57 1.81 16.93
N ARG A 134 -0.38 1.53 16.41
CA ARG A 134 0.74 2.44 16.27
C ARG A 134 1.33 2.34 14.86
N ALA A 135 2.00 3.38 14.39
CA ALA A 135 2.58 3.45 13.05
C ALA A 135 3.52 2.28 12.74
N GLU A 136 4.39 1.95 13.69
CA GLU A 136 5.37 0.86 13.56
C GLU A 136 4.73 -0.54 13.52
N ASP A 137 3.47 -0.69 13.90
CA ASP A 137 2.72 -1.95 13.83
C ASP A 137 2.14 -2.22 12.42
N TYR A 138 2.15 -1.20 11.52
CA TYR A 138 1.71 -1.36 10.15
C TYR A 138 2.85 -1.73 9.22
N ARG A 139 2.87 -2.97 8.76
CA ARG A 139 3.95 -3.49 7.89
C ARG A 139 4.20 -2.62 6.65
N TRP A 140 3.16 -2.04 6.09
CA TRP A 140 3.19 -1.41 4.76
C TRP A 140 3.52 0.09 4.77
N ASN A 141 3.79 0.70 5.93
CA ASN A 141 4.51 1.96 6.00
C ASN A 141 6.03 1.77 6.09
N PHE A 142 6.46 0.52 6.21
CA PHE A 142 7.86 0.09 6.26
C PHE A 142 8.69 0.64 7.42
N LEU A 143 8.10 1.37 8.37
CA LEU A 143 8.79 2.05 9.46
C LEU A 143 9.62 1.08 10.31
N ALA A 144 9.06 -0.04 10.71
CA ALA A 144 9.74 -1.04 11.53
C ALA A 144 10.97 -1.68 10.86
N TYR A 145 11.06 -1.60 9.53
CA TYR A 145 12.24 -2.08 8.79
C TYR A 145 13.45 -1.14 8.89
N ALA A 146 13.29 0.04 9.48
CA ALA A 146 14.41 0.93 9.76
C ALA A 146 15.42 0.33 10.74
N ILE A 147 14.94 -0.49 11.68
CA ILE A 147 15.76 -1.08 12.76
C ILE A 147 15.87 -2.61 12.71
N SER A 148 15.02 -3.29 11.96
CA SER A 148 15.02 -4.75 11.86
C SER A 148 14.75 -5.22 10.42
N LYS A 149 15.41 -6.29 10.02
CA LYS A 149 15.11 -6.99 8.75
C LYS A 149 13.89 -7.92 8.86
N TYR A 150 13.47 -8.26 10.07
CA TYR A 150 12.38 -9.20 10.35
C TYR A 150 11.47 -8.67 11.46
N PRO A 151 10.85 -7.47 11.30
CA PRO A 151 10.09 -6.87 12.40
C PRO A 151 8.76 -7.58 12.68
N PHE A 152 8.22 -8.33 11.72
CA PHE A 152 6.91 -8.99 11.83
C PHE A 152 6.98 -10.52 11.79
N SER A 153 8.19 -11.08 11.81
CA SER A 153 8.42 -12.52 11.77
C SER A 153 9.69 -12.93 12.47
N LYS A 154 9.90 -14.23 12.60
CA LYS A 154 11.17 -14.77 13.09
C LYS A 154 12.25 -14.61 12.02
N LYS A 155 13.47 -14.24 12.46
CA LYS A 155 14.66 -14.21 11.61
C LYS A 155 14.90 -15.58 10.99
N ILE A 156 15.07 -15.63 9.67
CA ILE A 156 15.36 -16.88 8.98
C ILE A 156 16.82 -17.28 9.25
N LEU A 157 16.98 -18.42 9.89
CA LEU A 157 18.28 -19.09 10.01
C LEU A 157 18.38 -20.11 8.87
N ARG A 158 19.25 -19.86 7.88
CA ARG A 158 19.36 -20.69 6.66
C ARG A 158 19.59 -22.19 6.99
N ARG A 159 20.26 -22.50 8.09
CA ARG A 159 20.52 -23.88 8.53
C ARG A 159 19.24 -24.65 8.89
N SER A 160 18.28 -23.98 9.54
CA SER A 160 17.03 -24.58 10.03
C SER A 160 15.83 -24.31 9.11
N ALA A 161 16.02 -23.53 8.05
CA ALA A 161 14.97 -23.25 7.08
C ALA A 161 14.66 -24.48 6.23
N SER A 162 13.38 -24.67 5.83
CA SER A 162 13.00 -25.73 4.90
C SER A 162 13.69 -25.56 3.54
N SER A 163 13.77 -26.64 2.77
CA SER A 163 14.29 -26.58 1.40
C SER A 163 13.50 -25.61 0.52
N HIS A 164 12.16 -25.58 0.68
CA HIS A 164 11.28 -24.68 -0.05
C HIS A 164 11.54 -23.22 0.31
N LEU A 165 11.73 -22.91 1.60
CA LEU A 165 12.02 -21.53 2.03
C LEU A 165 13.39 -21.08 1.53
N ARG A 166 14.43 -21.94 1.60
CA ARG A 166 15.75 -21.62 1.05
C ARG A 166 15.70 -21.33 -0.45
N HIS A 167 15.01 -22.19 -1.19
CA HIS A 167 14.82 -22.00 -2.64
C HIS A 167 14.09 -20.70 -2.94
N ALA A 168 13.00 -20.41 -2.20
CA ALA A 168 12.26 -19.16 -2.36
C ALA A 168 13.13 -17.92 -2.10
N MET A 169 13.99 -17.96 -1.07
CA MET A 169 14.93 -16.87 -0.80
C MET A 169 15.94 -16.66 -1.93
N ASP A 170 16.44 -17.74 -2.51
CA ASP A 170 17.42 -17.67 -3.60
C ASP A 170 16.77 -17.14 -4.88
N GLU A 171 15.54 -17.53 -5.19
CA GLU A 171 14.78 -16.96 -6.32
C GLU A 171 14.48 -15.46 -6.15
N VAL A 172 14.13 -15.03 -4.92
CA VAL A 172 13.90 -13.61 -4.61
C VAL A 172 15.18 -12.78 -4.81
N ARG A 173 16.34 -13.27 -4.34
CA ARG A 173 17.62 -12.61 -4.57
C ARG A 173 17.94 -12.50 -6.05
N ALA A 174 17.85 -13.62 -6.78
CA ALA A 174 18.10 -13.66 -8.21
C ALA A 174 17.19 -12.70 -9.00
N ALA A 175 15.92 -12.56 -8.61
CA ALA A 175 15.03 -11.58 -9.22
C ALA A 175 15.51 -10.14 -8.97
N LYS A 176 15.89 -9.81 -7.73
CA LYS A 176 16.43 -8.49 -7.36
C LYS A 176 17.72 -8.17 -8.12
N GLU A 177 18.67 -9.09 -8.17
CA GLU A 177 19.95 -8.94 -8.89
C GLU A 177 19.75 -8.68 -10.39
N ARG A 178 18.73 -9.30 -10.99
CA ARG A 178 18.33 -9.07 -12.39
C ARG A 178 17.50 -7.79 -12.60
N GLY A 179 17.30 -6.98 -11.56
CA GLY A 179 16.46 -5.77 -11.63
C GLY A 179 14.99 -6.05 -11.95
N ARG A 180 14.45 -7.21 -11.54
CA ARG A 180 13.06 -7.63 -11.80
C ARG A 180 12.22 -7.51 -10.54
N PHE A 181 11.02 -6.95 -10.67
CA PHE A 181 10.01 -7.02 -9.62
C PHE A 181 9.42 -8.44 -9.54
N LEU A 182 8.69 -8.73 -8.46
CA LEU A 182 8.06 -10.02 -8.24
C LEU A 182 6.59 -9.98 -8.67
N PRO A 183 6.19 -10.61 -9.81
CA PRO A 183 4.81 -10.70 -10.25
C PRO A 183 3.93 -11.49 -9.29
N HIS A 184 2.61 -11.30 -9.35
CA HIS A 184 1.64 -12.02 -8.54
C HIS A 184 1.81 -13.54 -8.62
N ALA A 185 1.86 -14.09 -9.82
CA ALA A 185 2.03 -15.52 -10.03
C ALA A 185 3.33 -16.08 -9.42
N PHE A 186 4.40 -15.26 -9.44
CA PHE A 186 5.68 -15.65 -8.84
C PHE A 186 5.58 -15.79 -7.33
N ILE A 187 5.04 -14.77 -6.64
CA ILE A 187 4.89 -14.78 -5.17
C ILE A 187 3.93 -15.89 -4.75
N SER A 188 2.79 -16.03 -5.44
CA SER A 188 1.79 -17.07 -5.15
C SER A 188 2.38 -18.48 -5.26
N ARG A 189 3.20 -18.75 -6.28
CA ARG A 189 3.93 -20.01 -6.44
C ARG A 189 4.92 -20.28 -5.30
N LEU A 190 5.62 -19.26 -4.81
CA LEU A 190 6.52 -19.42 -3.67
C LEU A 190 5.70 -19.70 -2.40
N PHE A 191 4.66 -18.92 -2.14
CA PHE A 191 3.82 -19.05 -0.96
C PHE A 191 3.06 -20.38 -0.88
N SER A 192 2.68 -20.97 -2.01
CA SER A 192 1.93 -22.23 -2.02
C SER A 192 2.70 -23.41 -1.42
N LYS A 193 4.04 -23.34 -1.36
CA LYS A 193 4.93 -24.37 -0.84
C LYS A 193 5.37 -24.15 0.60
N LEU A 194 4.92 -23.07 1.23
CA LEU A 194 5.37 -22.62 2.55
C LEU A 194 4.21 -22.65 3.56
N ASP A 195 4.53 -22.97 4.80
CA ASP A 195 3.58 -22.80 5.89
C ASP A 195 3.35 -21.32 6.26
N VAL A 196 2.42 -21.07 7.19
CA VAL A 196 2.03 -19.70 7.60
C VAL A 196 3.22 -18.92 8.19
N SER A 197 4.06 -19.56 9.00
CA SER A 197 5.22 -18.92 9.63
C SER A 197 6.29 -18.58 8.60
N GLU A 198 6.56 -19.51 7.68
CA GLU A 198 7.52 -19.33 6.60
C GLU A 198 7.07 -18.24 5.61
N ARG A 199 5.77 -18.16 5.30
CA ARG A 199 5.22 -17.06 4.48
C ARG A 199 5.44 -15.69 5.13
N LYS A 200 5.23 -15.58 6.45
CA LYS A 200 5.53 -14.34 7.20
C LYS A 200 7.01 -13.98 7.11
N SER A 201 7.89 -14.97 7.30
CA SER A 201 9.34 -14.77 7.24
C SER A 201 9.83 -14.43 5.83
N LEU A 202 9.27 -15.09 4.80
CA LEU A 202 9.59 -14.76 3.41
C LEU A 202 9.07 -13.36 3.02
N THR A 203 7.93 -12.93 3.57
CA THR A 203 7.41 -11.56 3.39
C THR A 203 8.42 -10.53 3.87
N ASP A 204 8.92 -10.65 5.11
CA ASP A 204 9.93 -9.75 5.65
C ASP A 204 11.24 -9.84 4.86
N PHE A 205 11.62 -11.03 4.42
CA PHE A 205 12.81 -11.24 3.60
C PHE A 205 12.70 -10.53 2.24
N ILE A 206 11.54 -10.61 1.57
CA ILE A 206 11.28 -9.90 0.29
C ILE A 206 11.40 -8.40 0.51
N ILE A 207 10.73 -7.86 1.54
CA ILE A 207 10.78 -6.44 1.85
C ILE A 207 12.22 -6.00 2.11
N SER A 208 12.93 -6.68 3.00
CA SER A 208 14.33 -6.33 3.35
C SER A 208 15.29 -6.45 2.16
N THR A 209 15.05 -7.39 1.23
CA THR A 209 15.88 -7.60 0.05
C THR A 209 15.68 -6.49 -1.00
N PHE A 210 14.44 -6.06 -1.23
CA PHE A 210 14.12 -5.05 -2.23
C PHE A 210 14.22 -3.62 -1.72
N ASN A 211 14.22 -3.41 -0.41
CA ASN A 211 14.12 -2.10 0.23
C ASN A 211 15.15 -1.10 -0.28
N VAL A 212 14.66 0.09 -0.65
CA VAL A 212 15.44 1.25 -1.10
C VAL A 212 15.01 2.54 -0.39
N ILE A 213 14.23 2.41 0.71
CA ILE A 213 13.78 3.55 1.50
C ILE A 213 14.96 4.07 2.31
N ASP A 214 15.19 5.37 2.25
CA ASP A 214 16.22 6.05 3.02
C ASP A 214 15.71 6.43 4.41
N TYR A 215 15.78 5.49 5.32
CA TYR A 215 15.40 5.70 6.73
C TYR A 215 16.31 6.69 7.45
N ASN A 216 17.60 6.74 7.10
CA ASN A 216 18.56 7.61 7.76
C ASN A 216 18.15 9.06 7.65
N TYR A 217 17.64 9.47 6.48
CA TYR A 217 17.10 10.82 6.31
C TYR A 217 15.92 11.10 7.25
N SER A 218 14.92 10.19 7.29
CA SER A 218 13.75 10.36 8.17
C SER A 218 14.16 10.44 9.65
N ILE A 219 15.01 9.54 10.09
CA ILE A 219 15.49 9.44 11.47
C ILE A 219 16.29 10.70 11.85
N SER A 220 17.14 11.21 10.95
CA SER A 220 17.95 12.42 11.21
C SER A 220 17.11 13.67 11.45
N MET A 221 15.92 13.75 10.85
CA MET A 221 14.99 14.88 11.04
C MET A 221 14.44 14.99 12.46
N PHE A 222 14.55 13.92 13.26
CA PHE A 222 14.06 13.86 14.65
C PHE A 222 15.17 13.67 15.68
N GLY A 223 16.42 13.55 15.25
CA GLY A 223 17.56 13.29 16.14
C GLY A 223 17.70 11.85 16.60
N GLY A 224 16.89 10.90 16.07
CA GLY A 224 16.94 9.46 16.38
C GLY A 224 15.63 8.75 16.12
N TYR A 225 15.69 7.41 16.05
CA TYR A 225 14.50 6.58 15.79
C TYR A 225 13.47 6.69 16.92
N GLU A 226 13.90 6.58 18.18
CA GLU A 226 13.01 6.70 19.34
C GLU A 226 12.34 8.09 19.44
N ALA A 227 13.10 9.17 19.17
CA ALA A 227 12.56 10.52 19.13
C ALA A 227 11.52 10.69 18.01
N MET A 228 11.73 10.03 16.87
CA MET A 228 10.74 10.01 15.78
C MET A 228 9.46 9.31 16.23
N LEU A 229 9.54 8.12 16.85
CA LEU A 229 8.36 7.41 17.37
C LEU A 229 7.60 8.23 18.42
N ILE A 230 8.30 8.89 19.34
CA ILE A 230 7.67 9.78 20.35
C ILE A 230 6.88 10.89 19.65
N ALA A 231 7.45 11.51 18.61
CA ALA A 231 6.78 12.58 17.87
C ALA A 231 5.55 12.06 17.12
N GLU A 232 5.62 10.86 16.53
CA GLU A 232 4.50 10.21 15.84
C GLU A 232 3.35 9.87 16.80
N HIS A 233 3.66 9.28 17.96
CA HIS A 233 2.65 8.93 18.97
C HIS A 233 2.00 10.18 19.60
N ALA A 234 2.75 11.26 19.82
CA ALA A 234 2.24 12.50 20.39
C ALA A 234 1.31 13.28 19.44
N THR A 235 1.38 12.99 18.14
CA THR A 235 0.72 13.80 17.10
C THR A 235 -0.49 13.10 16.47
N LYS A 236 -0.86 11.93 16.95
CA LYS A 236 -1.99 11.16 16.46
C LYS A 236 -3.28 12.00 16.48
N GLY A 237 -4.01 12.02 15.37
CA GLY A 237 -5.28 12.75 15.25
C GLY A 237 -5.17 14.24 14.96
N LYS A 238 -3.97 14.78 14.69
CA LYS A 238 -3.80 16.18 14.27
C LYS A 238 -3.72 16.27 12.74
N GLU A 239 -4.66 17.01 12.15
CA GLU A 239 -4.69 17.28 10.71
C GLU A 239 -3.51 18.13 10.27
N PHE A 240 -2.73 17.67 9.29
CA PHE A 240 -1.67 18.43 8.65
C PHE A 240 -2.00 18.67 7.17
N GLU A 241 -2.44 19.88 6.84
CA GLU A 241 -2.44 20.58 5.53
C GLU A 241 -2.97 19.86 4.26
N LEU A 242 -3.16 18.57 4.23
CA LEU A 242 -3.93 17.93 3.17
C LEU A 242 -5.37 17.84 3.68
N LYS A 243 -6.29 18.57 3.05
CA LYS A 243 -7.74 18.46 3.28
C LYS A 243 -8.25 17.08 2.84
N GLU A 244 -7.68 16.04 3.37
CA GLU A 244 -8.30 14.74 3.43
C GLU A 244 -9.16 14.77 4.68
N SER A 245 -10.46 15.00 4.52
CA SER A 245 -11.39 14.93 5.62
C SER A 245 -11.24 13.56 6.28
N PHE A 246 -10.76 13.54 7.51
CA PHE A 246 -10.84 12.38 8.37
C PHE A 246 -12.33 12.11 8.62
N ASN A 247 -12.88 11.15 7.89
CA ASN A 247 -14.31 10.84 7.94
C ASN A 247 -14.64 9.80 9.01
N GLY A 248 -13.73 9.55 9.97
CA GLY A 248 -13.88 8.45 10.94
C GLY A 248 -13.92 7.06 10.27
N LYS A 249 -13.46 6.96 9.03
CA LYS A 249 -13.56 5.78 8.19
C LYS A 249 -12.62 4.69 8.70
N ARG A 250 -13.17 3.57 9.11
CA ARG A 250 -12.44 2.40 9.60
C ARG A 250 -12.05 1.51 8.43
N ASP A 251 -10.77 1.42 8.11
CA ASP A 251 -10.30 0.57 7.00
C ASP A 251 -10.00 -0.88 7.46
N ASP A 252 -10.02 -1.17 8.78
CA ASP A 252 -9.94 -2.53 9.33
C ASP A 252 -11.10 -3.43 8.84
N VAL A 253 -12.23 -2.83 8.47
CA VAL A 253 -13.39 -3.55 7.91
C VAL A 253 -13.06 -4.29 6.61
N TYR A 254 -12.09 -3.83 5.83
CA TYR A 254 -11.71 -4.52 4.58
C TYR A 254 -11.12 -5.90 4.85
N ALA A 255 -10.27 -6.04 5.87
CA ALA A 255 -9.74 -7.34 6.28
C ALA A 255 -10.86 -8.24 6.84
N LYS A 256 -11.80 -7.68 7.62
CA LYS A 256 -12.96 -8.40 8.15
C LYS A 256 -13.85 -8.93 7.03
N MET A 257 -14.16 -8.11 6.01
CA MET A 257 -14.94 -8.51 4.84
C MET A 257 -14.25 -9.64 4.07
N SER A 258 -12.93 -9.54 3.84
CA SER A 258 -12.15 -10.57 3.16
C SER A 258 -12.22 -11.91 3.91
N ASN A 259 -11.94 -11.89 5.22
CA ASN A 259 -11.97 -13.08 6.06
C ASN A 259 -13.37 -13.72 6.11
N LEU A 260 -14.41 -12.89 6.21
CA LEU A 260 -15.80 -13.35 6.25
C LEU A 260 -16.20 -14.06 4.95
N LEU A 261 -15.87 -13.49 3.79
CA LEU A 261 -16.22 -14.11 2.50
C LEU A 261 -15.48 -15.42 2.27
N LEU A 262 -14.20 -15.49 2.64
CA LEU A 262 -13.39 -16.70 2.53
C LEU A 262 -13.88 -17.78 3.50
N SER A 263 -14.12 -17.46 4.76
CA SER A 263 -14.58 -18.42 5.78
C SER A 263 -15.99 -18.92 5.53
N ALA A 264 -16.87 -18.09 4.97
CA ALA A 264 -18.22 -18.47 4.57
C ALA A 264 -18.28 -19.22 3.23
N GLY A 265 -17.15 -19.50 2.60
CA GLY A 265 -17.08 -20.18 1.29
C GLY A 265 -17.75 -19.43 0.14
N LYS A 266 -17.93 -18.10 0.28
CA LYS A 266 -18.55 -17.29 -0.76
C LYS A 266 -17.64 -17.08 -1.97
N VAL A 267 -16.33 -17.10 -1.74
CA VAL A 267 -15.28 -17.08 -2.76
C VAL A 267 -14.12 -17.97 -2.33
N CYS A 268 -13.41 -18.57 -3.29
CA CYS A 268 -12.20 -19.37 -3.01
C CYS A 268 -10.95 -18.50 -2.99
N ASP A 269 -10.95 -17.39 -3.70
CA ASP A 269 -9.90 -16.36 -3.75
C ASP A 269 -10.57 -15.00 -3.66
N ILE A 270 -10.04 -14.12 -2.82
CA ILE A 270 -10.66 -12.82 -2.59
C ILE A 270 -10.70 -11.92 -3.81
N HIS A 271 -9.74 -12.05 -4.74
CA HIS A 271 -9.74 -11.30 -5.99
C HIS A 271 -10.93 -11.61 -6.91
N GLN A 272 -11.62 -12.75 -6.65
CA GLN A 272 -12.83 -13.10 -7.41
C GLN A 272 -13.94 -12.07 -7.26
N VAL A 273 -14.03 -11.37 -6.11
CA VAL A 273 -15.06 -10.35 -5.85
C VAL A 273 -15.07 -9.24 -6.92
N VAL A 274 -13.91 -8.97 -7.53
CA VAL A 274 -13.76 -7.90 -8.51
C VAL A 274 -14.41 -8.23 -9.83
N LYS A 275 -14.36 -9.53 -10.27
CA LYS A 275 -14.86 -9.98 -11.57
C LYS A 275 -16.29 -10.50 -11.56
N LEU A 276 -16.90 -10.64 -10.39
CA LEU A 276 -18.29 -11.11 -10.27
C LEU A 276 -19.25 -10.25 -11.09
N THR A 277 -20.34 -10.86 -11.54
CA THR A 277 -21.44 -10.16 -12.18
C THR A 277 -22.09 -9.18 -11.22
N ARG A 278 -22.88 -8.24 -11.74
CA ARG A 278 -23.57 -7.27 -10.90
C ARG A 278 -24.52 -7.94 -9.89
N ALA A 279 -25.26 -8.96 -10.33
CA ALA A 279 -26.18 -9.69 -9.46
C ALA A 279 -25.45 -10.40 -8.32
N GLU A 280 -24.33 -11.09 -8.61
CA GLU A 280 -23.50 -11.73 -7.58
C GLU A 280 -22.91 -10.70 -6.61
N LYS A 281 -22.46 -9.54 -7.09
CA LYS A 281 -21.97 -8.44 -6.24
C LYS A 281 -23.07 -7.89 -5.35
N GLU A 282 -24.29 -7.74 -5.83
CA GLU A 282 -25.44 -7.30 -5.04
C GLU A 282 -25.79 -8.32 -3.93
N GLN A 283 -25.71 -9.62 -4.21
CA GLN A 283 -25.86 -10.67 -3.18
C GLN A 283 -24.76 -10.57 -2.09
N LEU A 284 -23.49 -10.43 -2.50
CA LEU A 284 -22.39 -10.24 -1.56
C LEU A 284 -22.51 -8.93 -0.80
N PHE A 285 -22.98 -7.86 -1.42
CA PHE A 285 -23.24 -6.57 -0.79
C PHE A 285 -24.23 -6.71 0.38
N MET A 286 -25.38 -7.34 0.15
CA MET A 286 -26.38 -7.58 1.19
C MET A 286 -25.85 -8.50 2.29
N PHE A 287 -25.09 -9.52 1.95
CA PHE A 287 -24.44 -10.39 2.94
C PHE A 287 -23.46 -9.64 3.83
N LEU A 288 -22.58 -8.80 3.25
CA LEU A 288 -21.59 -8.01 3.98
C LEU A 288 -22.26 -6.92 4.84
N LEU A 289 -23.29 -6.26 4.32
CA LEU A 289 -24.04 -5.22 5.04
C LEU A 289 -24.70 -5.78 6.31
N GLY A 290 -25.21 -7.00 6.26
CA GLY A 290 -25.83 -7.64 7.42
C GLY A 290 -24.86 -8.30 8.41
N LYS A 291 -23.57 -8.39 8.09
CA LYS A 291 -22.59 -9.15 8.88
C LYS A 291 -21.36 -8.34 9.30
N THR A 292 -21.22 -7.11 8.83
CA THR A 292 -20.08 -6.25 9.16
C THR A 292 -20.53 -4.83 9.51
N GLU A 293 -19.64 -4.07 10.13
CA GLU A 293 -19.83 -2.64 10.42
C GLU A 293 -19.43 -1.74 9.23
N ALA A 294 -19.19 -2.33 8.05
CA ALA A 294 -18.79 -1.60 6.88
C ALA A 294 -19.92 -0.69 6.37
N THR A 295 -19.57 0.52 5.99
CA THR A 295 -20.52 1.42 5.31
C THR A 295 -20.82 0.91 3.89
N THR A 296 -21.96 1.30 3.34
CA THR A 296 -22.34 0.97 1.96
C THR A 296 -21.25 1.37 0.97
N ASN A 297 -20.64 2.54 1.16
CA ASN A 297 -19.54 3.00 0.30
C ASN A 297 -18.29 2.13 0.43
N GLN A 298 -17.96 1.63 1.63
CA GLN A 298 -16.83 0.70 1.81
C GLN A 298 -17.07 -0.64 1.13
N ILE A 299 -18.30 -1.16 1.22
CA ILE A 299 -18.68 -2.40 0.52
C ILE A 299 -18.62 -2.20 -1.00
N ASP A 300 -19.14 -1.06 -1.52
CA ASP A 300 -19.05 -0.73 -2.95
C ASP A 300 -17.58 -0.66 -3.40
N CYS A 301 -16.71 0.01 -2.64
CA CYS A 301 -15.27 0.10 -2.92
C CYS A 301 -14.59 -1.28 -2.89
N PHE A 302 -14.95 -2.12 -1.91
CA PHE A 302 -14.42 -3.48 -1.77
C PHE A 302 -14.82 -4.40 -2.91
N LEU A 303 -16.08 -4.35 -3.35
CA LEU A 303 -16.60 -5.16 -4.44
C LEU A 303 -16.33 -4.58 -5.84
N HIS A 304 -15.67 -3.41 -5.92
CA HIS A 304 -15.51 -2.67 -7.18
C HIS A 304 -16.85 -2.40 -7.87
N ILE A 305 -17.84 -1.95 -7.10
CA ILE A 305 -19.11 -1.46 -7.63
C ILE A 305 -18.96 0.03 -7.88
N PRO A 306 -19.20 0.53 -9.12
CA PRO A 306 -19.14 1.97 -9.40
C PRO A 306 -20.12 2.75 -8.53
N PRO A 307 -19.78 4.01 -8.15
CA PRO A 307 -20.68 4.84 -7.34
C PRO A 307 -22.06 4.89 -7.97
N ARG A 308 -23.08 4.57 -7.17
CA ARG A 308 -24.47 4.69 -7.60
C ARG A 308 -24.75 6.16 -7.87
N ASN A 309 -25.22 6.51 -9.06
CA ASN A 309 -25.65 7.87 -9.38
C ASN A 309 -26.79 8.26 -8.41
N ARG A 310 -26.45 8.94 -7.33
CA ARG A 310 -27.43 9.42 -6.32
C ARG A 310 -28.39 10.50 -6.84
N SER A 311 -28.23 10.94 -8.10
CA SER A 311 -29.10 11.95 -8.72
C SER A 311 -30.44 11.41 -9.26
N LYS A 312 -30.71 10.09 -9.17
CA LYS A 312 -31.96 9.48 -9.65
C LYS A 312 -32.85 8.86 -8.56
N LEU A 313 -32.56 9.13 -7.29
CA LEU A 313 -33.41 8.70 -6.14
C LEU A 313 -33.80 9.93 -5.32
N LYS A 314 -34.23 11.00 -5.98
CA LYS A 314 -35.07 12.06 -5.44
C LYS A 314 -36.28 12.11 -6.35
N ASP A 315 -37.22 11.27 -6.02
CA ASP A 315 -38.67 11.43 -6.20
C ASP A 315 -39.38 10.40 -5.34
#